data_6640aba9f496703c21b56dfb7ff9dd87
#
_entry.id   6640aba9f496703c21b56dfb7ff9dd87
#
_cell.length_a   1.000
_cell.length_b   1.000
_cell.length_c   1.000
_cell.angle_alpha   90.00
_cell.angle_beta   90.00
_cell.angle_gamma   90.00
#
_symmetry.space_group_name_H-M   'P 1'
#
loop_
_entity.id
_entity.type
_entity.pdbx_description
1 polymer ?
#
loop_
_entity_poly.entity_id
_entity_poly.type
_entity_poly.pdbx_seq_one_letter_code
_entity_poly.pdbx_strand_id
1 'polypeptide(L)'
;MSITAVWMRIGVIAHLKYPIAEPFAGGLEMHTHLLCRQLRLNGHDVTLFAATLSDPALGLEAICEQTEIAKVGTAEAGDVAFFREHHAYLSLMSRLRRSSFDVIHNNSLHYLPVSMAETLPMPMVTTLHTPPFCWLESGIR
;
A
#
# COMPACT_ATOMS: atom_id res chain seq x y z
N MET A 1 15.07 -7.43 -32.37
CA MET A 1 13.76 -7.78 -31.74
C MET A 1 13.35 -6.66 -30.82
N SER A 2 12.27 -5.96 -31.11
CA SER A 2 11.70 -5.00 -30.18
C SER A 2 10.91 -5.78 -29.13
N ILE A 3 11.32 -5.69 -27.89
CA ILE A 3 10.53 -6.17 -26.75
C ILE A 3 9.38 -5.16 -26.59
N THR A 4 8.18 -5.54 -26.98
CA THR A 4 7.01 -4.72 -26.71
C THR A 4 6.79 -4.73 -25.20
N ALA A 5 6.96 -3.57 -24.56
CA ALA A 5 6.66 -3.44 -23.14
C ALA A 5 5.19 -3.76 -22.90
N VAL A 6 4.90 -4.72 -22.04
CA VAL A 6 3.53 -5.08 -21.66
C VAL A 6 3.00 -4.00 -20.73
N TRP A 7 1.97 -3.29 -21.17
CA TRP A 7 1.23 -2.36 -20.32
C TRP A 7 0.42 -3.13 -19.28
N MET A 8 0.45 -2.67 -18.05
CA MET A 8 -0.24 -3.31 -16.93
C MET A 8 -0.99 -2.29 -16.09
N ARG A 9 -2.10 -2.71 -15.52
CA ARG A 9 -2.78 -2.00 -14.43
C ARG A 9 -2.25 -2.53 -13.10
N ILE A 10 -1.55 -1.68 -12.35
CA ILE A 10 -0.85 -2.04 -11.13
C ILE A 10 -1.44 -1.28 -9.95
N GLY A 11 -1.93 -2.00 -8.94
CA GLY A 11 -2.28 -1.41 -7.65
C GLY A 11 -1.10 -1.52 -6.69
N VAL A 12 -0.68 -0.41 -6.10
CA VAL A 12 0.38 -0.37 -5.10
C VAL A 12 -0.23 -0.05 -3.75
N ILE A 13 -0.06 -0.93 -2.78
CA ILE A 13 -0.52 -0.72 -1.39
C ILE A 13 0.63 -0.14 -0.58
N ALA A 14 0.46 1.07 -0.09
CA ALA A 14 1.43 1.74 0.76
C ALA A 14 1.25 1.41 2.25
N HIS A 15 2.31 1.63 3.04
CA HIS A 15 2.17 1.72 4.48
C HIS A 15 1.49 3.05 4.84
N LEU A 16 0.55 3.04 5.78
CA LEU A 16 -0.36 4.17 6.00
C LEU A 16 0.10 5.16 7.08
N LYS A 17 1.18 4.84 7.80
CA LYS A 17 1.62 5.63 8.94
C LYS A 17 2.07 7.05 8.56
N TYR A 18 2.72 7.19 7.41
CA TYR A 18 3.20 8.47 6.90
C TYR A 18 2.80 8.65 5.43
N PRO A 19 2.69 9.89 4.95
CA PRO A 19 2.34 10.15 3.55
C PRO A 19 3.45 9.69 2.60
N ILE A 20 3.04 9.19 1.45
CA ILE A 20 3.94 8.89 0.33
C ILE A 20 4.15 10.17 -0.47
N ALA A 21 4.91 11.09 0.10
CA ALA A 21 5.19 12.42 -0.45
C ALA A 21 6.46 12.99 0.15
N GLU A 22 7.10 13.90 -0.56
CA GLU A 22 8.24 14.66 -0.04
C GLU A 22 7.77 15.76 0.95
N PRO A 23 8.51 16.02 2.01
CA PRO A 23 9.73 15.32 2.48
C PRO A 23 9.37 13.96 3.09
N PHE A 24 10.13 12.93 2.70
CA PHE A 24 9.85 11.56 3.14
C PHE A 24 10.14 11.36 4.62
N ALA A 25 9.24 10.67 5.33
CA ALA A 25 9.44 10.29 6.72
C ALA A 25 10.54 9.23 6.89
N GLY A 26 10.71 8.36 5.88
CA GLY A 26 11.72 7.32 5.90
C GLY A 26 11.93 6.63 4.56
N GLY A 27 12.76 5.60 4.57
CA GLY A 27 13.13 4.86 3.36
C GLY A 27 11.97 4.11 2.71
N LEU A 28 11.02 3.64 3.50
CA LEU A 28 9.83 2.94 2.99
C LEU A 28 8.95 3.88 2.15
N GLU A 29 8.70 5.08 2.63
CA GLU A 29 7.92 6.10 1.94
C GLU A 29 8.62 6.53 0.66
N MET A 30 9.92 6.77 0.72
CA MET A 30 10.74 7.11 -0.45
C MET A 30 10.72 5.98 -1.49
N HIS A 31 10.92 4.74 -1.07
CA HIS A 31 10.90 3.57 -1.96
C HIS A 31 9.55 3.43 -2.66
N THR A 32 8.45 3.55 -1.93
CA THR A 32 7.10 3.44 -2.50
C THR A 32 6.83 4.55 -3.52
N HIS A 33 7.25 5.78 -3.20
CA HIS A 33 7.14 6.92 -4.11
C HIS A 33 7.91 6.69 -5.41
N LEU A 34 9.19 6.31 -5.30
CA LEU A 34 10.04 6.07 -6.45
C LEU A 34 9.54 4.89 -7.31
N LEU A 35 9.05 3.83 -6.69
CA LEU A 35 8.45 2.70 -7.37
C LEU A 35 7.25 3.14 -8.22
N CYS A 36 6.30 3.83 -7.63
CA CYS A 36 5.11 4.30 -8.35
C CYS A 36 5.49 5.24 -9.50
N ARG A 37 6.39 6.18 -9.24
CA ARG A 37 6.89 7.11 -10.26
C ARG A 37 7.53 6.38 -11.42
N GLN A 38 8.42 5.41 -11.14
CA GLN A 38 9.12 4.67 -12.19
C GLN A 38 8.17 3.79 -13.01
N LEU A 39 7.22 3.11 -12.37
CA LEU A 39 6.22 2.32 -13.08
C LEU A 39 5.38 3.19 -14.01
N ARG A 40 4.98 4.38 -13.58
CA ARG A 40 4.24 5.33 -14.42
C ARG A 40 5.07 5.84 -15.59
N LEU A 41 6.35 6.15 -15.35
CA LEU A 41 7.28 6.54 -16.43
C LEU A 41 7.50 5.42 -17.46
N ASN A 42 7.40 4.17 -17.04
CA ASN A 42 7.48 3.01 -17.93
C ASN A 42 6.16 2.72 -18.67
N GLY A 43 5.13 3.53 -18.47
CA GLY A 43 3.87 3.45 -19.20
C GLY A 43 2.78 2.61 -18.55
N HIS A 44 2.97 2.13 -17.33
CA HIS A 44 1.93 1.39 -16.61
C HIS A 44 0.86 2.31 -16.02
N ASP A 45 -0.36 1.79 -15.90
CA ASP A 45 -1.45 2.45 -15.18
C ASP A 45 -1.36 2.08 -13.69
N VAL A 46 -0.88 3.02 -12.89
CA VAL A 46 -0.61 2.81 -11.46
C VAL A 46 -1.65 3.51 -10.60
N THR A 47 -2.25 2.78 -9.68
CA THR A 47 -3.05 3.33 -8.58
C THR A 47 -2.31 3.11 -7.28
N LEU A 48 -2.04 4.19 -6.56
CA LEU A 48 -1.42 4.16 -5.24
C LEU A 48 -2.51 4.23 -4.16
N PHE A 49 -2.66 3.17 -3.39
CA PHE A 49 -3.53 3.13 -2.21
C PHE A 49 -2.73 3.56 -0.98
N ALA A 50 -3.00 4.77 -0.51
CA ALA A 50 -2.23 5.42 0.54
C ALA A 50 -3.13 6.39 1.35
N ALA A 51 -2.53 7.08 2.34
CA ALA A 51 -3.23 8.10 3.11
C ALA A 51 -3.38 9.42 2.31
N THR A 52 -4.33 10.25 2.72
CA THR A 52 -4.78 11.45 1.98
C THR A 52 -3.71 12.47 1.65
N LEU A 53 -2.65 12.60 2.46
CA LEU A 53 -1.57 13.57 2.22
C LEU A 53 -0.46 13.04 1.31
N SER A 54 -0.64 11.88 0.70
CA SER A 54 0.29 11.33 -0.27
C SER A 54 0.22 12.08 -1.60
N ASP A 55 1.27 11.91 -2.43
CA ASP A 55 1.40 12.64 -3.69
C ASP A 55 0.33 12.23 -4.71
N PRO A 56 -0.56 13.15 -5.11
CA PRO A 56 -1.61 12.85 -6.09
C PRO A 56 -1.08 12.51 -7.48
N ALA A 57 0.14 12.92 -7.83
CA ALA A 57 0.75 12.63 -9.12
C ALA A 57 1.09 11.13 -9.32
N LEU A 58 1.03 10.34 -8.25
CA LEU A 58 1.31 8.90 -8.28
C LEU A 58 0.06 8.04 -8.58
N GLY A 59 -1.04 8.63 -8.98
CA GLY A 59 -2.31 7.90 -9.14
C GLY A 59 -2.97 7.58 -7.80
N LEU A 60 -2.91 8.52 -6.88
CA LEU A 60 -3.42 8.35 -5.51
C LEU A 60 -4.90 8.05 -5.48
N GLU A 61 -5.25 6.95 -4.81
CA GLU A 61 -6.57 6.68 -4.26
C GLU A 61 -6.43 6.58 -2.74
N ALA A 62 -6.92 7.60 -2.04
CA ALA A 62 -6.81 7.68 -0.59
C ALA A 62 -7.73 6.65 0.08
N ILE A 63 -7.16 5.87 1.01
CA ILE A 63 -7.91 4.85 1.75
C ILE A 63 -8.07 5.17 3.24
N CYS A 64 -7.40 6.21 3.72
CA CYS A 64 -7.57 6.73 5.09
C CYS A 64 -7.07 8.18 5.20
N GLU A 65 -7.48 8.84 6.27
CA GLU A 65 -7.02 10.18 6.62
C GLU A 65 -5.66 10.13 7.32
N GLN A 66 -4.68 10.88 6.83
CA GLN A 66 -3.33 10.92 7.41
C GLN A 66 -3.34 11.46 8.85
N THR A 67 -4.13 12.48 9.13
CA THR A 67 -4.17 13.13 10.43
C THR A 67 -4.65 12.24 11.57
N GLU A 68 -5.38 11.19 11.26
CA GLU A 68 -5.96 10.28 12.23
C GLU A 68 -4.96 9.22 12.73
N ILE A 69 -3.98 8.89 11.89
CA ILE A 69 -2.94 7.91 12.23
C ILE A 69 -1.79 8.58 12.98
N ALA A 70 -1.51 9.86 12.70
CA ALA A 70 -0.39 10.60 13.27
C ALA A 70 -0.66 11.19 14.66
N LYS A 71 -1.91 11.32 15.09
CA LYS A 71 -2.28 11.91 16.40
C LYS A 71 -2.25 10.88 17.52
N VAL A 72 -1.12 10.25 17.75
CA VAL A 72 -0.98 9.27 18.83
C VAL A 72 -0.33 9.93 20.05
N GLY A 73 -1.14 10.32 21.04
CA GLY A 73 -0.66 10.88 22.32
C GLY A 73 -1.16 10.16 23.55
N THR A 74 -2.18 9.28 23.42
CA THR A 74 -2.77 8.51 24.53
C THR A 74 -2.96 7.04 24.11
N ALA A 75 -3.09 6.13 25.08
CA ALA A 75 -3.37 4.72 24.81
C ALA A 75 -4.66 4.54 24.00
N GLU A 76 -5.70 5.30 24.31
CA GLU A 76 -6.97 5.28 23.58
C GLU A 76 -6.81 5.77 22.12
N ALA A 77 -5.99 6.79 21.90
CA ALA A 77 -5.66 7.25 20.55
C ALA A 77 -4.88 6.20 19.76
N GLY A 78 -4.02 5.41 20.42
CA GLY A 78 -3.32 4.28 19.82
C GLY A 78 -4.27 3.19 19.34
N ASP A 79 -5.27 2.84 20.13
CA ASP A 79 -6.27 1.83 19.77
C ASP A 79 -7.15 2.29 18.61
N VAL A 80 -7.53 3.55 18.58
CA VAL A 80 -8.30 4.13 17.47
C VAL A 80 -7.47 4.16 16.19
N ALA A 81 -6.21 4.55 16.25
CA ALA A 81 -5.32 4.57 15.10
C ALA A 81 -5.10 3.15 14.54
N PHE A 82 -4.89 2.18 15.42
CA PHE A 82 -4.75 0.77 15.04
C PHE A 82 -6.03 0.26 14.34
N PHE A 83 -7.19 0.54 14.91
CA PHE A 83 -8.47 0.13 14.33
C PHE A 83 -8.68 0.75 12.94
N ARG A 84 -8.40 2.03 12.76
CA ARG A 84 -8.59 2.73 11.48
C ARG A 84 -7.68 2.19 10.38
N GLU A 85 -6.42 1.95 10.71
CA GLU A 85 -5.47 1.33 9.78
C GLU A 85 -5.94 -0.08 9.39
N HIS A 86 -6.31 -0.88 10.38
CA HIS A 86 -6.85 -2.22 10.17
C HIS A 86 -8.09 -2.20 9.28
N HIS A 87 -9.05 -1.34 9.58
CA HIS A 87 -10.28 -1.19 8.81
C HIS A 87 -10.01 -0.70 7.38
N ALA A 88 -9.06 0.24 7.20
CA ALA A 88 -8.68 0.74 5.88
C ALA A 88 -8.15 -0.40 4.98
N TYR A 89 -7.24 -1.23 5.49
CA TYR A 89 -6.73 -2.38 4.74
C TYR A 89 -7.78 -3.44 4.50
N LEU A 90 -8.60 -3.76 5.49
CA LEU A 90 -9.70 -4.73 5.33
C LEU A 90 -10.68 -4.28 4.24
N SER A 91 -11.09 -3.03 4.28
CA SER A 91 -11.97 -2.42 3.29
C SER A 91 -11.34 -2.42 1.89
N LEU A 92 -10.06 -2.06 1.79
CA LEU A 92 -9.32 -2.10 0.53
C LEU A 92 -9.28 -3.51 -0.05
N MET A 93 -8.89 -4.50 0.71
CA MET A 93 -8.79 -5.88 0.23
C MET A 93 -10.16 -6.42 -0.22
N SER A 94 -11.23 -6.07 0.48
CA SER A 94 -12.59 -6.42 0.08
C SER A 94 -12.99 -5.81 -1.25
N ARG A 95 -12.58 -4.57 -1.53
CA ARG A 95 -12.82 -3.89 -2.82
C ARG A 95 -11.95 -4.47 -3.94
N LEU A 96 -10.70 -4.78 -3.67
CA LEU A 96 -9.78 -5.35 -4.66
C LEU A 96 -10.24 -6.68 -5.23
N ARG A 97 -11.03 -7.45 -4.47
CA ARG A 97 -11.63 -8.69 -4.95
C ARG A 97 -12.52 -8.51 -6.20
N ARG A 98 -13.04 -7.31 -6.40
CA ARG A 98 -13.93 -6.94 -7.52
C ARG A 98 -13.26 -6.03 -8.52
N SER A 99 -11.97 -5.78 -8.36
CA SER A 99 -11.19 -4.91 -9.24
C SER A 99 -10.60 -5.69 -10.41
N SER A 100 -10.07 -4.96 -11.39
CA SER A 100 -9.48 -5.50 -12.61
C SER A 100 -7.99 -5.16 -12.75
N PHE A 101 -7.25 -5.08 -11.66
CA PHE A 101 -5.80 -4.94 -11.72
C PHE A 101 -5.15 -6.20 -12.26
N ASP A 102 -4.03 -6.06 -12.96
CA ASP A 102 -3.21 -7.18 -13.43
C ASP A 102 -2.36 -7.76 -12.31
N VAL A 103 -1.89 -6.90 -11.40
CA VAL A 103 -1.09 -7.26 -10.24
C VAL A 103 -1.26 -6.24 -9.12
N ILE A 104 -1.18 -6.70 -7.89
CA ILE A 104 -1.10 -5.85 -6.70
C ILE A 104 0.31 -5.97 -6.12
N HIS A 105 0.97 -4.83 -5.90
CA HIS A 105 2.26 -4.77 -5.24
C HIS A 105 2.08 -4.20 -3.82
N ASN A 106 2.20 -5.07 -2.83
CA ASN A 106 2.06 -4.68 -1.42
C ASN A 106 3.42 -4.24 -0.85
N ASN A 107 3.50 -2.98 -0.44
CA ASN A 107 4.64 -2.39 0.26
C ASN A 107 4.32 -2.07 1.72
N SER A 108 3.13 -2.42 2.21
CA SER A 108 2.76 -2.19 3.60
C SER A 108 3.46 -3.15 4.55
N LEU A 109 3.61 -2.73 5.79
CA LEU A 109 4.07 -3.60 6.88
C LEU A 109 2.92 -4.27 7.62
N HIS A 110 1.70 -4.11 7.14
CA HIS A 110 0.51 -4.65 7.78
C HIS A 110 0.24 -6.09 7.34
N TYR A 111 -0.18 -6.94 8.27
CA TYR A 111 -0.43 -8.36 7.99
C TYR A 111 -1.65 -8.60 7.10
N LEU A 112 -2.67 -7.73 7.12
CA LEU A 112 -3.93 -7.95 6.41
C LEU A 112 -3.77 -8.14 4.89
N PRO A 113 -3.04 -7.28 4.17
CA PRO A 113 -2.85 -7.52 2.74
C PRO A 113 -2.22 -8.88 2.44
N VAL A 114 -1.22 -9.28 3.21
CA VAL A 114 -0.54 -10.58 3.04
C VAL A 114 -1.50 -11.73 3.35
N SER A 115 -2.21 -11.65 4.48
CA SER A 115 -3.16 -12.71 4.88
C SER A 115 -4.32 -12.90 3.91
N MET A 116 -4.76 -11.82 3.26
CA MET A 116 -5.88 -11.84 2.32
C MET A 116 -5.46 -11.97 0.86
N ALA A 117 -4.16 -12.08 0.57
CA ALA A 117 -3.66 -12.13 -0.82
C ALA A 117 -4.30 -13.25 -1.64
N GLU A 118 -4.52 -14.43 -1.05
CA GLU A 118 -5.13 -15.57 -1.72
C GLU A 118 -6.61 -15.36 -2.06
N THR A 119 -7.26 -14.37 -1.46
CA THR A 119 -8.66 -14.04 -1.75
C THR A 119 -8.83 -13.19 -3.00
N LEU A 120 -7.75 -12.68 -3.55
CA LEU A 120 -7.76 -11.81 -4.73
C LEU A 120 -7.78 -12.62 -6.02
N PRO A 121 -8.47 -12.12 -7.08
CA PRO A 121 -8.45 -12.75 -8.40
C PRO A 121 -7.16 -12.52 -9.19
N MET A 122 -6.30 -11.56 -8.75
CA MET A 122 -5.03 -11.27 -9.36
C MET A 122 -3.87 -11.61 -8.41
N PRO A 123 -2.65 -11.82 -8.93
CA PRO A 123 -1.48 -12.05 -8.08
C PRO A 123 -1.12 -10.82 -7.25
N MET A 124 -0.61 -11.08 -6.05
CA MET A 124 0.00 -10.05 -5.18
C MET A 124 1.47 -10.38 -4.97
N VAL A 125 2.33 -9.38 -5.19
CA VAL A 125 3.74 -9.39 -4.81
C VAL A 125 3.90 -8.54 -3.56
N THR A 126 4.56 -9.07 -2.54
CA THR A 126 4.88 -8.32 -1.33
C THR A 126 6.38 -8.11 -1.21
N THR A 127 6.80 -6.86 -1.07
CA THR A 127 8.18 -6.52 -0.71
C THR A 127 8.28 -6.38 0.81
N LEU A 128 9.16 -7.18 1.40
CA LEU A 128 9.47 -7.10 2.81
C LEU A 128 10.54 -6.03 3.04
N HIS A 129 10.14 -4.91 3.63
CA HIS A 129 11.04 -3.78 3.91
C HIS A 129 11.79 -3.92 5.23
N THR A 130 11.39 -4.89 6.06
CA THR A 130 12.02 -5.26 7.32
C THR A 130 12.13 -6.77 7.43
N PRO A 131 13.01 -7.30 8.31
CA PRO A 131 12.90 -8.71 8.68
C PRO A 131 11.48 -9.00 9.19
N PRO A 132 10.94 -10.19 8.94
CA PRO A 132 9.61 -10.56 9.44
C PRO A 132 9.52 -10.43 10.95
N PHE A 133 8.48 -9.76 11.42
CA PHE A 133 8.13 -9.71 12.84
C PHE A 133 6.80 -10.46 13.04
N CYS A 134 6.42 -10.74 14.29
CA CYS A 134 5.35 -11.67 14.62
C CYS A 134 4.02 -11.46 13.85
N TRP A 135 3.61 -10.22 13.64
CA TRP A 135 2.40 -9.89 12.88
C TRP A 135 2.50 -10.30 11.41
N LEU A 136 3.65 -10.01 10.80
CA LEU A 136 3.86 -10.29 9.38
C LEU A 136 4.08 -11.79 9.15
N GLU A 137 4.79 -12.47 10.04
CA GLU A 137 4.97 -13.92 9.99
C GLU A 137 3.63 -14.67 10.00
N SER A 138 2.70 -14.22 10.84
CA SER A 138 1.36 -14.81 10.89
C SER A 138 0.60 -14.66 9.57
N GLY A 139 0.82 -13.57 8.85
CA GLY A 139 0.21 -13.34 7.55
C GLY A 139 0.82 -14.16 6.42
N ILE A 140 2.11 -14.53 6.54
CA ILE A 140 2.83 -15.29 5.52
C ILE A 140 2.53 -16.79 5.61
N ARG A 141 2.21 -17.30 6.77
CA ARG A 141 1.90 -18.71 7.00
C ARG A 141 0.50 -19.08 6.56
#